data_0a0a956661b38de1d178ea04332ed576
#
_entry.id   0a0a956661b38de1d178ea04332ed576
#
_cell.length_a   1.000
_cell.length_b   1.000
_cell.length_c   1.000
_cell.angle_alpha   90.00
_cell.angle_beta   90.00
_cell.angle_gamma   90.00
#
_symmetry.space_group_name_H-M   'P 1'
#
loop_
_entity.id
_entity.type
_entity.pdbx_description
1 polymer ?
#
loop_
_entity_poly.entity_id
_entity_poly.type
_entity_poly.pdbx_seq_one_letter_code
_entity_poly.pdbx_strand_id
1 'polypeptide(L)'
;YASGWVENSMISKIGNLAFSVSGFLKVKELPFSVMRRIFPGGTLQKSIELYAVLGGMPGLWKLLELSASVEENLTTLFLEKNGFLPELMIKWLSEELRETAVYNTILATIADEKNGKLNAMYARTGFSRAKISVYLKNLMELELVEKVLPGTYEISNSFIRFYFRFLFPHQTAWRRDNGRAFYETYIRED
;
A
#
# COMPACT_ATOMS: atom_id res chain seq x y z
N TYR A 1 9.87 0.47 -5.97
CA TYR A 1 8.77 -0.50 -6.11
C TYR A 1 8.95 -1.52 -7.23
N ALA A 2 9.96 -1.44 -8.05
CA ALA A 2 10.25 -2.41 -9.10
C ALA A 2 11.37 -3.38 -8.74
N SER A 3 11.59 -3.66 -7.43
CA SER A 3 12.72 -4.48 -7.00
C SER A 3 12.68 -5.88 -7.59
N GLY A 4 11.52 -6.53 -7.61
CA GLY A 4 11.35 -7.84 -8.23
C GLY A 4 11.58 -7.81 -9.75
N TRP A 5 11.18 -6.73 -10.43
CA TRP A 5 11.48 -6.55 -11.85
C TRP A 5 12.96 -6.29 -12.09
N VAL A 6 13.61 -5.49 -11.24
CA VAL A 6 15.07 -5.27 -11.30
C VAL A 6 15.81 -6.58 -11.10
N GLU A 7 15.47 -7.33 -10.05
CA GLU A 7 16.12 -8.61 -9.75
C GLU A 7 15.89 -9.68 -10.84
N ASN A 8 14.65 -9.84 -11.31
CA ASN A 8 14.27 -10.95 -12.18
C ASN A 8 14.31 -10.64 -13.68
N SER A 9 14.17 -9.38 -14.07
CA SER A 9 14.04 -8.99 -15.47
C SER A 9 15.13 -8.05 -15.97
N MET A 10 15.46 -7.02 -15.20
CA MET A 10 16.47 -6.05 -15.62
C MET A 10 17.86 -6.69 -15.62
N ILE A 11 18.24 -7.36 -14.53
CA ILE A 11 19.55 -7.98 -14.39
C ILE A 11 19.75 -9.06 -15.45
N SER A 12 18.75 -9.90 -15.70
CA SER A 12 18.82 -10.95 -16.73
C SER A 12 18.92 -10.41 -18.15
N LYS A 13 18.46 -9.17 -18.41
CA LYS A 13 18.47 -8.52 -19.74
C LYS A 13 19.69 -7.62 -19.99
N ILE A 14 20.43 -7.27 -18.94
CA ILE A 14 21.62 -6.38 -19.06
C ILE A 14 22.76 -7.07 -19.85
N GLY A 15 22.73 -8.40 -20.02
CA GLY A 15 23.76 -9.13 -20.75
C GLY A 15 25.17 -8.86 -20.24
N ASN A 16 26.10 -8.46 -21.11
CA ASN A 16 27.49 -8.20 -20.75
C ASN A 16 27.67 -7.06 -19.72
N LEU A 17 26.71 -6.14 -19.61
CA LEU A 17 26.77 -5.08 -18.59
C LEU A 17 26.57 -5.62 -17.16
N ALA A 18 26.04 -6.84 -16.99
CA ALA A 18 25.95 -7.49 -15.70
C ALA A 18 27.33 -7.64 -15.00
N PHE A 19 28.38 -7.79 -15.79
CA PHE A 19 29.76 -7.85 -15.25
C PHE A 19 30.27 -6.52 -14.70
N SER A 20 29.62 -5.39 -15.01
CA SER A 20 29.94 -4.08 -14.49
C SER A 20 29.23 -3.76 -13.16
N VAL A 21 28.34 -4.63 -12.70
CA VAL A 21 27.60 -4.46 -11.45
C VAL A 21 28.41 -5.08 -10.31
N SER A 22 28.90 -4.26 -9.39
CA SER A 22 29.71 -4.69 -8.25
C SER A 22 28.89 -5.20 -7.05
N GLY A 23 27.58 -4.97 -7.05
CA GLY A 23 26.69 -5.47 -5.99
C GLY A 23 25.28 -4.91 -6.09
N PHE A 24 24.36 -5.51 -5.33
CA PHE A 24 22.96 -5.10 -5.21
C PHE A 24 22.65 -4.80 -3.75
N LEU A 25 22.07 -3.64 -3.50
CA LEU A 25 21.53 -3.27 -2.20
C LEU A 25 20.03 -3.06 -2.30
N LYS A 26 19.27 -3.94 -1.69
CA LYS A 26 17.81 -3.76 -1.56
C LYS A 26 17.52 -2.89 -0.34
N VAL A 27 17.04 -1.68 -0.59
CA VAL A 27 16.61 -0.77 0.47
C VAL A 27 15.21 -1.16 0.91
N LYS A 28 15.08 -1.61 2.15
CA LYS A 28 13.78 -1.92 2.78
C LYS A 28 13.17 -0.68 3.40
N GLU A 29 11.87 -0.75 3.70
CA GLU A 29 11.19 0.26 4.51
C GLU A 29 11.91 0.46 5.86
N LEU A 30 11.98 1.71 6.31
CA LEU A 30 12.61 2.03 7.59
C LEU A 30 11.68 1.64 8.75
N PRO A 31 12.21 1.07 9.83
CA PRO A 31 11.40 0.67 10.98
C PRO A 31 10.85 1.89 11.75
N PHE A 32 9.77 1.68 12.48
CA PHE A 32 9.12 2.70 13.31
C PHE A 32 10.09 3.45 14.24
N SER A 33 11.06 2.76 14.78
CA SER A 33 12.10 3.35 15.66
C SER A 33 12.90 4.45 14.96
N VAL A 34 13.10 4.38 13.65
CA VAL A 34 13.77 5.42 12.87
C VAL A 34 12.86 6.63 12.71
N MET A 35 11.57 6.43 12.40
CA MET A 35 10.61 7.53 12.34
C MET A 35 10.57 8.31 13.66
N ARG A 36 10.55 7.61 14.81
CA ARG A 36 10.57 8.22 16.14
C ARG A 36 11.83 9.05 16.42
N ARG A 37 12.98 8.65 15.88
CA ARG A 37 14.23 9.44 16.03
C ARG A 37 14.23 10.68 15.14
N ILE A 38 13.61 10.62 13.97
CA ILE A 38 13.52 11.76 13.04
C ILE A 38 12.49 12.78 13.55
N PHE A 39 11.39 12.32 14.16
CA PHE A 39 10.28 13.16 14.65
C PHE A 39 10.08 12.99 16.17
N PRO A 40 10.99 13.47 17.03
CA PRO A 40 10.94 13.24 18.48
C PRO A 40 9.82 14.03 19.19
N GLY A 41 9.33 15.12 18.60
CA GLY A 41 8.39 16.05 19.24
C GLY A 41 6.92 15.62 19.28
N GLY A 42 6.53 14.54 18.58
CA GLY A 42 5.16 14.05 18.57
C GLY A 42 4.86 13.07 19.71
N THR A 43 3.56 12.90 20.06
CA THR A 43 3.15 11.83 20.96
C THR A 43 3.46 10.47 20.35
N LEU A 44 3.63 9.45 21.19
CA LEU A 44 3.84 8.08 20.71
C LEU A 44 2.65 7.62 19.85
N GLN A 45 1.43 7.88 20.32
CA GLN A 45 0.21 7.53 19.61
C GLN A 45 0.16 8.15 18.22
N LYS A 46 0.35 9.47 18.08
CA LYS A 46 0.39 10.15 16.78
C LYS A 46 1.41 9.51 15.83
N SER A 47 2.59 9.15 16.33
CA SER A 47 3.63 8.53 15.53
C SER A 47 3.23 7.13 15.08
N ILE A 48 2.56 6.35 15.94
CA ILE A 48 2.05 5.01 15.59
C ILE A 48 1.00 5.11 14.49
N GLU A 49 0.01 6.00 14.64
CA GLU A 49 -1.06 6.20 13.68
C GLU A 49 -0.52 6.64 12.31
N LEU A 50 0.37 7.62 12.28
CA LEU A 50 1.00 8.06 11.03
C LEU A 50 1.86 6.95 10.38
N TYR A 51 2.60 6.18 11.18
CA TYR A 51 3.39 5.07 10.66
C TYR A 51 2.51 3.92 10.15
N ALA A 52 1.38 3.65 10.80
CA ALA A 52 0.42 2.63 10.37
C ALA A 52 -0.15 2.93 8.96
N VAL A 53 -0.24 4.21 8.59
CA VAL A 53 -0.71 4.64 7.26
C VAL A 53 0.43 4.78 6.25
N LEU A 54 1.52 5.46 6.63
CA LEU A 54 2.60 5.82 5.70
C LEU A 54 3.69 4.75 5.57
N GLY A 55 3.74 3.81 6.53
CA GLY A 55 4.80 2.80 6.58
C GLY A 55 6.19 3.40 6.79
N GLY A 56 7.18 2.62 6.44
CA GLY A 56 8.60 2.97 6.55
C GLY A 56 9.16 3.75 5.37
N MET A 57 8.39 4.65 4.76
CA MET A 57 8.75 5.39 3.55
C MET A 57 9.13 6.84 3.86
N PRO A 58 10.44 7.19 3.97
CA PRO A 58 10.87 8.54 4.37
C PRO A 58 10.41 9.64 3.40
N GLY A 59 10.20 9.28 2.13
CA GLY A 59 9.64 10.20 1.13
C GLY A 59 8.25 10.70 1.49
N LEU A 60 7.42 9.84 2.09
CA LEU A 60 6.09 10.20 2.56
C LEU A 60 6.15 11.00 3.87
N TRP A 61 7.10 10.68 4.76
CA TRP A 61 7.24 11.40 6.03
C TRP A 61 7.58 12.88 5.86
N LYS A 62 8.27 13.23 4.77
CA LYS A 62 8.60 14.64 4.43
C LYS A 62 7.38 15.48 4.11
N LEU A 63 6.25 14.85 3.81
CA LEU A 63 4.99 15.51 3.49
C LEU A 63 4.16 15.84 4.74
N LEU A 64 4.57 15.31 5.90
CA LEU A 64 3.87 15.52 7.15
C LEU A 64 4.08 16.94 7.68
N GLU A 65 2.98 17.58 8.05
CA GLU A 65 3.00 18.78 8.89
C GLU A 65 3.04 18.34 10.37
N LEU A 66 4.17 18.57 11.03
CA LEU A 66 4.41 18.05 12.37
C LEU A 66 3.56 18.71 13.44
N SER A 67 3.16 19.97 13.24
CA SER A 67 2.26 20.71 14.14
C SER A 67 0.81 20.28 13.99
N ALA A 68 0.41 19.76 12.82
CA ALA A 68 -0.95 19.33 12.53
C ALA A 68 -1.31 17.99 13.22
N SER A 69 -2.58 17.74 13.44
CA SER A 69 -3.09 16.45 13.95
C SER A 69 -2.91 15.32 12.93
N VAL A 70 -3.18 14.08 13.32
CA VAL A 70 -3.23 12.93 12.38
C VAL A 70 -4.34 13.14 11.36
N GLU A 71 -5.54 13.53 11.81
CA GLU A 71 -6.68 13.83 10.95
C GLU A 71 -6.33 14.87 9.88
N GLU A 72 -5.71 15.99 10.26
CA GLU A 72 -5.32 17.05 9.33
C GLU A 72 -4.29 16.56 8.30
N ASN A 73 -3.27 15.82 8.74
CA ASN A 73 -2.30 15.22 7.84
C ASN A 73 -2.94 14.24 6.86
N LEU A 74 -3.79 13.32 7.35
CA LEU A 74 -4.45 12.36 6.48
C LEU A 74 -5.45 13.02 5.53
N THR A 75 -6.19 14.03 6.02
CA THR A 75 -7.09 14.81 5.18
C THR A 75 -6.35 15.47 4.03
N THR A 76 -5.28 16.19 4.31
CA THR A 76 -4.49 16.90 3.29
C THR A 76 -3.83 15.94 2.29
N LEU A 77 -3.25 14.83 2.78
CA LEU A 77 -2.47 13.94 1.91
C LEU A 77 -3.32 12.96 1.09
N PHE A 78 -4.48 12.54 1.61
CA PHE A 78 -5.26 11.46 1.04
C PHE A 78 -6.71 11.81 0.70
N LEU A 79 -7.36 12.68 1.49
CA LEU A 79 -8.81 12.78 1.49
C LEU A 79 -9.33 14.01 0.77
N GLU A 80 -8.53 15.05 0.60
CA GLU A 80 -8.91 16.20 -0.20
C GLU A 80 -9.00 15.85 -1.69
N LYS A 81 -9.86 16.56 -2.42
CA LYS A 81 -10.08 16.35 -3.87
C LYS A 81 -8.80 16.46 -4.70
N ASN A 82 -7.80 17.16 -4.19
CA ASN A 82 -6.48 17.31 -4.79
C ASN A 82 -5.39 16.48 -4.08
N GLY A 83 -5.78 15.56 -3.22
CA GLY A 83 -4.85 14.64 -2.57
C GLY A 83 -4.10 13.83 -3.61
N PHE A 84 -2.83 14.13 -3.83
CA PHE A 84 -2.07 13.56 -4.93
C PHE A 84 -1.61 12.11 -4.67
N LEU A 85 -1.52 11.70 -3.41
CA LEU A 85 -0.99 10.37 -3.06
C LEU A 85 -1.87 9.21 -3.56
N PRO A 86 -3.19 9.21 -3.37
CA PRO A 86 -4.03 8.15 -3.92
C PRO A 86 -4.02 8.12 -5.45
N GLU A 87 -4.03 9.27 -6.11
CA GLU A 87 -3.99 9.33 -7.58
C GLU A 87 -2.66 8.82 -8.14
N LEU A 88 -1.54 9.16 -7.47
CA LEU A 88 -0.23 8.64 -7.82
C LEU A 88 -0.17 7.10 -7.70
N MET A 89 -0.75 6.56 -6.64
CA MET A 89 -0.81 5.12 -6.42
C MET A 89 -1.72 4.41 -7.43
N ILE A 90 -2.91 4.96 -7.71
CA ILE A 90 -3.83 4.42 -8.71
C ILE A 90 -3.14 4.36 -10.08
N LYS A 91 -2.47 5.43 -10.47
CA LYS A 91 -1.71 5.50 -11.72
C LYS A 91 -0.64 4.41 -11.76
N TRP A 92 0.19 4.32 -10.72
CA TRP A 92 1.24 3.33 -10.64
C TRP A 92 0.69 1.89 -10.70
N LEU A 93 -0.37 1.57 -9.95
CA LEU A 93 -1.00 0.25 -10.02
C LEU A 93 -1.54 -0.07 -11.42
N SER A 94 -2.09 0.92 -12.12
CA SER A 94 -2.61 0.73 -13.49
C SER A 94 -1.50 0.48 -14.52
N GLU A 95 -0.31 0.99 -14.29
CA GLU A 95 0.87 0.77 -15.13
C GLU A 95 1.48 -0.63 -14.91
N GLU A 96 1.48 -1.11 -13.66
CA GLU A 96 2.06 -2.41 -13.28
C GLU A 96 1.10 -3.60 -13.49
N LEU A 97 -0.21 -3.38 -13.35
CA LEU A 97 -1.22 -4.43 -13.32
C LEU A 97 -2.17 -4.36 -14.52
N ARG A 98 -2.03 -5.29 -15.47
CA ARG A 98 -2.82 -5.29 -16.73
C ARG A 98 -4.33 -5.45 -16.50
N GLU A 99 -4.75 -6.34 -15.60
CA GLU A 99 -6.17 -6.60 -15.28
C GLU A 99 -6.55 -5.90 -13.97
N THR A 100 -6.42 -4.60 -13.93
CA THR A 100 -6.50 -3.76 -12.72
C THR A 100 -7.75 -4.01 -11.87
N ALA A 101 -8.91 -4.22 -12.50
CA ALA A 101 -10.17 -4.46 -11.78
C ALA A 101 -10.12 -5.73 -10.91
N VAL A 102 -9.50 -6.80 -11.41
CA VAL A 102 -9.36 -8.06 -10.69
C VAL A 102 -8.37 -7.93 -9.54
N TYR A 103 -7.22 -7.32 -9.81
CA TYR A 103 -6.22 -7.07 -8.77
C TYR A 103 -6.76 -6.17 -7.67
N ASN A 104 -7.50 -5.11 -8.02
CA ASN A 104 -8.15 -4.23 -7.05
C ASN A 104 -9.14 -4.99 -6.15
N THR A 105 -9.94 -5.89 -6.73
CA THR A 105 -10.87 -6.72 -5.94
C THR A 105 -10.12 -7.66 -4.98
N ILE A 106 -9.02 -8.26 -5.42
CA ILE A 106 -8.18 -9.11 -4.57
C ILE A 106 -7.54 -8.28 -3.45
N LEU A 107 -6.93 -7.14 -3.78
CA LEU A 107 -6.28 -6.26 -2.79
C LEU A 107 -7.28 -5.71 -1.77
N ALA A 108 -8.48 -5.29 -2.21
CA ALA A 108 -9.54 -4.85 -1.31
C ALA A 108 -10.02 -5.99 -0.38
N THR A 109 -10.05 -7.22 -0.90
CA THR A 109 -10.41 -8.39 -0.07
C THR A 109 -9.33 -8.70 0.97
N ILE A 110 -8.06 -8.53 0.63
CA ILE A 110 -6.94 -8.72 1.55
C ILE A 110 -6.91 -7.61 2.61
N ALA A 111 -7.19 -6.36 2.21
CA ALA A 111 -7.18 -5.20 3.10
C ALA A 111 -8.29 -5.24 4.16
N ASP A 112 -9.39 -5.95 3.90
CA ASP A 112 -10.41 -6.25 4.89
C ASP A 112 -9.87 -7.31 5.86
N GLU A 113 -9.50 -6.91 7.09
CA GLU A 113 -8.81 -7.76 8.09
C GLU A 113 -9.46 -9.11 8.36
N LYS A 114 -10.78 -9.22 8.13
CA LYS A 114 -11.51 -10.48 8.29
C LYS A 114 -11.32 -11.42 7.11
N ASN A 115 -10.82 -10.95 5.98
CA ASN A 115 -10.94 -11.61 4.68
C ASN A 115 -9.63 -11.82 3.90
N GLY A 116 -8.46 -11.67 4.48
CA GLY A 116 -7.15 -11.98 3.85
C GLY A 116 -6.97 -13.47 3.46
N LYS A 117 -8.06 -14.24 3.47
CA LYS A 117 -8.09 -15.67 3.16
C LYS A 117 -8.42 -15.93 1.69
N LEU A 118 -7.76 -16.91 1.11
CA LEU A 118 -7.99 -17.34 -0.28
C LEU A 118 -9.47 -17.63 -0.59
N ASN A 119 -10.21 -18.22 0.36
CA ASN A 119 -11.62 -18.51 0.18
C ASN A 119 -12.49 -17.24 0.06
N ALA A 120 -12.15 -16.16 0.76
CA ALA A 120 -12.84 -14.89 0.64
C ALA A 120 -12.60 -14.24 -0.72
N MET A 121 -11.37 -14.32 -1.24
CA MET A 121 -11.05 -13.85 -2.60
C MET A 121 -11.83 -14.63 -3.66
N TYR A 122 -11.93 -15.96 -3.50
CA TYR A 122 -12.75 -16.81 -4.36
C TYR A 122 -14.22 -16.36 -4.37
N ALA A 123 -14.80 -16.16 -3.19
CA ALA A 123 -16.20 -15.75 -3.06
C ALA A 123 -16.48 -14.37 -3.68
N ARG A 124 -15.55 -13.41 -3.53
CA ARG A 124 -15.72 -12.05 -4.06
C ARG A 124 -15.45 -11.93 -5.56
N THR A 125 -14.51 -12.70 -6.09
CA THR A 125 -14.12 -12.59 -7.51
C THR A 125 -14.88 -13.57 -8.41
N GLY A 126 -15.42 -14.65 -7.87
CA GLY A 126 -16.00 -15.76 -8.62
C GLY A 126 -14.96 -16.60 -9.41
N PHE A 127 -13.66 -16.32 -9.25
CA PHE A 127 -12.61 -17.05 -9.96
C PHE A 127 -12.21 -18.33 -9.23
N SER A 128 -11.73 -19.31 -10.00
CA SER A 128 -11.16 -20.54 -9.43
C SER A 128 -9.95 -20.24 -8.54
N ARG A 129 -9.68 -21.10 -7.56
CA ARG A 129 -8.49 -20.98 -6.69
C ARG A 129 -7.20 -20.95 -7.50
N ALA A 130 -7.11 -21.74 -8.58
CA ALA A 130 -5.94 -21.76 -9.45
C ALA A 130 -5.71 -20.38 -10.11
N LYS A 131 -6.76 -19.76 -10.62
CA LYS A 131 -6.68 -18.43 -11.22
C LYS A 131 -6.27 -17.36 -10.19
N ILE A 132 -6.87 -17.37 -9.00
CA ILE A 132 -6.49 -16.44 -7.91
C ILE A 132 -5.03 -16.63 -7.49
N SER A 133 -4.55 -17.90 -7.43
CA SER A 133 -3.16 -18.16 -7.10
C SER A 133 -2.16 -17.54 -8.08
N VAL A 134 -2.51 -17.43 -9.36
CA VAL A 134 -1.70 -16.72 -10.35
C VAL A 134 -1.64 -15.23 -10.05
N TYR A 135 -2.78 -14.59 -9.75
CA TYR A 135 -2.80 -13.17 -9.37
C TYR A 135 -2.03 -12.90 -8.08
N LEU A 136 -2.18 -13.76 -7.08
CA LEU A 136 -1.42 -13.65 -5.81
C LEU A 136 0.08 -13.82 -6.04
N LYS A 137 0.48 -14.74 -6.92
CA LYS A 137 1.89 -14.91 -7.28
C LYS A 137 2.45 -13.61 -7.87
N ASN A 138 1.74 -13.00 -8.83
CA ASN A 138 2.16 -11.73 -9.43
C ASN A 138 2.25 -10.60 -8.39
N LEU A 139 1.26 -10.51 -7.48
CA LEU A 139 1.28 -9.51 -6.40
C LEU A 139 2.45 -9.73 -5.42
N MET A 140 2.82 -10.99 -5.16
CA MET A 140 3.99 -11.32 -4.34
C MET A 140 5.30 -11.01 -5.07
N GLU A 141 5.38 -11.24 -6.37
CA GLU A 141 6.55 -10.87 -7.21
C GLU A 141 6.75 -9.34 -7.25
N LEU A 142 5.66 -8.57 -7.21
CA LEU A 142 5.69 -7.11 -7.06
C LEU A 142 5.89 -6.64 -5.62
N GLU A 143 6.01 -7.56 -4.66
CA GLU A 143 6.13 -7.28 -3.22
C GLU A 143 4.97 -6.46 -2.64
N LEU A 144 3.80 -6.51 -3.28
CA LEU A 144 2.58 -5.84 -2.80
C LEU A 144 1.85 -6.65 -1.73
N VAL A 145 2.00 -7.96 -1.79
CA VAL A 145 1.33 -8.92 -0.91
C VAL A 145 2.34 -9.93 -0.40
N GLU A 146 2.21 -10.32 0.83
CA GLU A 146 2.94 -11.43 1.43
C GLU A 146 2.00 -12.51 1.98
N LYS A 147 2.51 -13.75 2.01
CA LYS A 147 1.79 -14.87 2.58
C LYS A 147 2.21 -15.04 4.03
N VAL A 148 1.31 -14.75 4.96
CA VAL A 148 1.58 -14.82 6.41
C VAL A 148 1.30 -16.18 7.02
N LEU A 149 0.28 -16.88 6.50
CA LEU A 149 -0.07 -18.26 6.90
C LEU A 149 -0.56 -19.05 5.67
N PRO A 150 -0.66 -20.37 5.74
CA PRO A 150 -1.25 -21.16 4.66
C PRO A 150 -2.64 -20.65 4.27
N GLY A 151 -2.77 -20.16 3.04
CA GLY A 151 -4.02 -19.60 2.50
C GLY A 151 -4.43 -18.23 3.04
N THR A 152 -3.54 -17.53 3.78
CA THR A 152 -3.78 -16.18 4.31
C THR A 152 -2.71 -15.24 3.81
N TYR A 153 -3.13 -14.06 3.38
CA TYR A 153 -2.29 -13.06 2.73
C TYR A 153 -2.51 -11.69 3.35
N GLU A 154 -1.48 -10.86 3.35
CA GLU A 154 -1.52 -9.47 3.80
C GLU A 154 -0.89 -8.53 2.77
N ILE A 155 -1.32 -7.28 2.75
CA ILE A 155 -0.69 -6.24 1.94
C ILE A 155 0.58 -5.79 2.66
N SER A 156 1.73 -5.93 2.01
CA SER A 156 3.04 -5.63 2.59
C SER A 156 3.25 -4.14 2.87
N ASN A 157 2.65 -3.27 2.08
CA ASN A 157 2.84 -1.82 2.18
C ASN A 157 1.65 -1.15 2.88
N SER A 158 1.91 -0.44 3.97
CA SER A 158 0.89 0.23 4.80
C SER A 158 0.06 1.26 4.02
N PHE A 159 0.70 2.06 3.15
CA PHE A 159 0.03 3.06 2.33
C PHE A 159 -0.98 2.43 1.36
N ILE A 160 -0.60 1.33 0.68
CA ILE A 160 -1.48 0.58 -0.22
C ILE A 160 -2.60 -0.08 0.57
N ARG A 161 -2.29 -0.65 1.75
CA ARG A 161 -3.30 -1.23 2.65
C ARG A 161 -4.34 -0.20 3.07
N PHE A 162 -3.91 1.00 3.49
CA PHE A 162 -4.80 2.11 3.86
C PHE A 162 -5.77 2.47 2.72
N TYR A 163 -5.26 2.60 1.49
CA TYR A 163 -6.11 2.90 0.34
C TYR A 163 -7.17 1.82 0.10
N PHE A 164 -6.78 0.55 0.05
CA PHE A 164 -7.71 -0.55 -0.23
C PHE A 164 -8.67 -0.84 0.91
N ARG A 165 -8.32 -0.46 2.14
CA ARG A 165 -9.21 -0.59 3.28
C ARG A 165 -10.26 0.52 3.35
N PHE A 166 -9.87 1.77 3.16
CA PHE A 166 -10.72 2.93 3.43
C PHE A 166 -11.21 3.65 2.17
N LEU A 167 -10.34 3.91 1.20
CA LEU A 167 -10.68 4.75 0.05
C LEU A 167 -11.35 3.95 -1.06
N PHE A 168 -10.77 2.82 -1.43
CA PHE A 168 -11.27 2.02 -2.55
C PHE A 168 -12.71 1.52 -2.36
N PRO A 169 -13.13 1.00 -1.20
CA PRO A 169 -14.52 0.57 -0.98
C PRO A 169 -15.51 1.73 -1.00
N HIS A 170 -15.04 2.94 -0.68
CA HIS A 170 -15.86 4.14 -0.50
C HIS A 170 -15.58 5.24 -1.53
N GLN A 171 -15.12 4.87 -2.74
CA GLN A 171 -14.68 5.82 -3.78
C GLN A 171 -15.71 6.92 -4.08
N THR A 172 -17.00 6.59 -4.12
CA THR A 172 -18.06 7.58 -4.39
C THR A 172 -18.15 8.60 -3.27
N ALA A 173 -18.11 8.16 -2.01
CA ALA A 173 -18.13 9.05 -0.85
C ALA A 173 -16.86 9.89 -0.79
N TRP A 174 -15.69 9.27 -0.94
CA TRP A 174 -14.38 9.94 -0.96
C TRP A 174 -14.30 11.06 -1.99
N ARG A 175 -14.83 10.86 -3.20
CA ARG A 175 -14.82 11.88 -4.25
C ARG A 175 -15.88 12.98 -4.07
N ARG A 176 -16.96 12.70 -3.36
CA ARG A 176 -18.09 13.61 -3.14
C ARG A 176 -17.91 14.45 -1.88
N ASP A 177 -17.57 13.81 -0.77
CA ASP A 177 -17.53 14.39 0.55
C ASP A 177 -16.27 15.27 0.74
N ASN A 178 -16.30 16.16 1.73
CA ASN A 178 -15.06 16.81 2.14
C ASN A 178 -14.21 15.81 2.96
N GLY A 179 -12.89 16.01 2.93
CA GLY A 179 -11.95 15.07 3.55
C GLY A 179 -12.21 14.83 5.04
N ARG A 180 -12.63 15.87 5.78
CA ARG A 180 -12.94 15.76 7.21
C ARG A 180 -14.18 14.88 7.47
N ALA A 181 -15.25 15.11 6.71
CA ALA A 181 -16.47 14.29 6.84
C ALA A 181 -16.19 12.82 6.48
N PHE A 182 -15.35 12.58 5.49
CA PHE A 182 -14.91 11.23 5.13
C PHE A 182 -14.10 10.58 6.26
N TYR A 183 -13.14 11.32 6.82
CA TYR A 183 -12.33 10.84 7.95
C TYR A 183 -13.18 10.41 9.14
N GLU A 184 -14.08 11.28 9.57
CA GLU A 184 -15.00 11.03 10.69
C GLU A 184 -15.90 9.81 10.47
N THR A 185 -16.33 9.58 9.23
CA THR A 185 -17.29 8.52 8.93
C THR A 185 -16.63 7.15 8.73
N TYR A 186 -15.43 7.10 8.14
CA TYR A 186 -14.86 5.85 7.63
C TYR A 186 -13.51 5.47 8.26
N ILE A 187 -12.83 6.39 8.96
CA ILE A 187 -11.44 6.15 9.42
C ILE A 187 -11.32 6.23 10.94
N ARG A 188 -12.00 7.17 11.56
CA ARG A 188 -11.75 7.57 12.97
C ARG A 188 -11.85 6.44 13.98
N GLU A 189 -12.78 5.50 13.81
CA GLU A 189 -13.06 4.44 14.80
C GLU A 189 -12.29 3.14 14.54
N ASP A 190 -11.44 3.10 13.51
CA ASP A 190 -10.72 1.92 13.05
C ASP A 190 -9.21 2.07 13.29
#